data_3d5be09f4e0cec58b08917a19b6448c7
#
_entry.id   3d5be09f4e0cec58b08917a19b6448c7
#
_cell.length_a   1.000
_cell.length_b   1.000
_cell.length_c   1.000
_cell.angle_alpha   90.00
_cell.angle_beta   90.00
_cell.angle_gamma   90.00
#
_symmetry.space_group_name_H-M   'P 1'
#
loop_
_entity.id
_entity.type
_entity.pdbx_description
1 polymer ?
#
loop_
_entity_poly.entity_id
_entity_poly.type
_entity_poly.pdbx_seq_one_letter_code
_entity_poly.pdbx_strand_id
1 'polypeptide(L)'
;MSGYNEEDIILSTAYFYAALAAGIAAVVVFLVLRVKYGGLKGLYSKAIASFLFLLTALSAAAVNPGHEVYVGLIVFGLVLGLSGDIWLDLKWIYEKDMEKFLNAGFIAFMIGHVFYIGAIYKFAGNWSVLTAVLPIIISVVVAIGNVIVSEKLLKLKFGKFRTIVGVYTFFLFKLRNLCFNLCIHDRCHVNHNISSAIHI
;
A
#
# COMPACT_ATOMS: atom_id res chain seq x y z
N MET A 1 17.52 1.99 27.41
CA MET A 1 17.12 0.74 26.74
C MET A 1 16.15 0.06 27.69
N SER A 2 14.86 0.25 27.50
CA SER A 2 13.81 -0.42 28.28
C SER A 2 13.80 -1.88 27.85
N GLY A 3 14.10 -2.80 28.78
CA GLY A 3 14.08 -4.23 28.50
C GLY A 3 12.67 -4.68 28.24
N TYR A 4 12.35 -5.02 27.01
CA TYR A 4 11.14 -5.77 26.69
C TYR A 4 11.27 -7.15 27.34
N ASN A 5 10.31 -7.49 28.21
CA ASN A 5 10.26 -8.83 28.79
C ASN A 5 9.92 -9.86 27.71
N GLU A 6 10.43 -11.06 27.83
CA GLU A 6 10.17 -12.15 26.86
C GLU A 6 8.67 -12.42 26.69
N GLU A 7 7.89 -12.26 27.76
CA GLU A 7 6.41 -12.36 27.76
C GLU A 7 5.77 -11.27 26.88
N ASP A 8 6.27 -10.04 26.89
CA ASP A 8 5.73 -8.94 26.06
C ASP A 8 5.96 -9.20 24.57
N ILE A 9 7.10 -9.79 24.21
CA ILE A 9 7.43 -10.17 22.83
C ILE A 9 6.50 -11.30 22.34
N ILE A 10 6.30 -12.33 23.17
CA ILE A 10 5.42 -13.46 22.83
C ILE A 10 3.99 -12.96 22.66
N LEU A 11 3.51 -12.11 23.56
CA LEU A 11 2.15 -11.57 23.53
C LEU A 11 1.94 -10.67 22.31
N SER A 12 2.86 -9.77 21.99
CA SER A 12 2.78 -8.90 20.80
C SER A 12 2.83 -9.70 19.50
N THR A 13 3.62 -10.76 19.45
CA THR A 13 3.69 -11.68 18.31
C THR A 13 2.37 -12.45 18.13
N ALA A 14 1.76 -12.90 19.23
CA ALA A 14 0.46 -13.56 19.18
C ALA A 14 -0.64 -12.62 18.66
N TYR A 15 -0.66 -11.35 19.12
CA TYR A 15 -1.59 -10.34 18.60
C TYR A 15 -1.40 -10.06 17.11
N PHE A 16 -0.15 -10.01 16.62
CA PHE A 16 0.13 -9.85 15.20
C PHE A 16 -0.48 -10.98 14.37
N TYR A 17 -0.24 -12.23 14.72
CA TYR A 17 -0.79 -13.38 13.98
C TYR A 17 -2.31 -13.45 14.07
N ALA A 18 -2.91 -13.11 15.22
CA ALA A 18 -4.35 -13.05 15.38
C ALA A 18 -4.98 -11.94 14.48
N ALA A 19 -4.39 -10.74 14.46
CA ALA A 19 -4.83 -9.65 13.60
C ALA A 19 -4.69 -10.01 12.10
N LEU A 20 -3.60 -10.65 11.71
CA LEU A 20 -3.36 -11.12 10.35
C LEU A 20 -4.40 -12.16 9.93
N ALA A 21 -4.67 -13.16 10.76
CA ALA A 21 -5.67 -14.19 10.48
C ALA A 21 -7.08 -13.60 10.37
N ALA A 22 -7.44 -12.68 11.29
CA ALA A 22 -8.72 -11.96 11.25
C ALA A 22 -8.83 -11.10 9.97
N GLY A 23 -7.75 -10.41 9.58
CA GLY A 23 -7.68 -9.62 8.34
C GLY A 23 -7.91 -10.48 7.10
N ILE A 24 -7.25 -11.63 6.99
CA ILE A 24 -7.43 -12.57 5.88
C ILE A 24 -8.89 -13.07 5.83
N ALA A 25 -9.45 -13.48 6.97
CA ALA A 25 -10.85 -13.91 7.04
C ALA A 25 -11.81 -12.79 6.61
N ALA A 26 -11.58 -11.56 7.05
CA ALA A 26 -12.39 -10.40 6.68
C ALA A 26 -12.33 -10.09 5.17
N VAL A 27 -11.17 -10.24 4.53
CA VAL A 27 -11.04 -10.09 3.07
C VAL A 27 -11.87 -11.14 2.35
N VAL A 28 -11.83 -12.41 2.77
CA VAL A 28 -12.64 -13.48 2.18
C VAL A 28 -14.13 -13.16 2.34
N VAL A 29 -14.57 -12.77 3.53
CA VAL A 29 -15.96 -12.36 3.81
C VAL A 29 -16.35 -11.18 2.94
N PHE A 30 -15.49 -10.15 2.84
CA PHE A 30 -15.72 -8.99 1.97
C PHE A 30 -15.94 -9.43 0.52
N LEU A 31 -15.08 -10.29 -0.05
CA LEU A 31 -15.21 -10.73 -1.44
C LEU A 31 -16.54 -11.45 -1.68
N VAL A 32 -16.93 -12.34 -0.76
CA VAL A 32 -18.22 -13.05 -0.86
C VAL A 32 -19.40 -12.09 -0.77
N LEU A 33 -19.40 -11.17 0.21
CA LEU A 33 -20.48 -10.21 0.39
C LEU A 33 -20.56 -9.21 -0.77
N ARG A 34 -19.42 -8.81 -1.32
CA ARG A 34 -19.34 -7.90 -2.47
C ARG A 34 -19.97 -8.50 -3.72
N VAL A 35 -19.61 -9.76 -4.02
CA VAL A 35 -20.15 -10.48 -5.19
C VAL A 35 -21.64 -10.78 -5.03
N LYS A 36 -22.07 -11.20 -3.82
CA LYS A 36 -23.44 -11.67 -3.58
C LYS A 36 -24.45 -10.56 -3.35
N TYR A 37 -24.07 -9.47 -2.65
CA TYR A 37 -25.03 -8.45 -2.20
C TYR A 37 -24.69 -7.04 -2.70
N GLY A 38 -23.43 -6.69 -2.91
CA GLY A 38 -23.02 -5.32 -3.28
C GLY A 38 -23.44 -4.24 -2.27
N GLY A 39 -23.60 -3.00 -2.74
CA GLY A 39 -24.16 -1.87 -1.99
C GLY A 39 -23.54 -1.64 -0.59
N LEU A 40 -24.37 -1.28 0.39
CA LEU A 40 -23.95 -0.99 1.77
C LEU A 40 -23.23 -2.16 2.46
N LYS A 41 -23.66 -3.41 2.20
CA LYS A 41 -23.00 -4.59 2.79
C LYS A 41 -21.57 -4.75 2.26
N GLY A 42 -21.35 -4.46 0.98
CA GLY A 42 -20.03 -4.42 0.38
C GLY A 42 -19.16 -3.31 0.97
N LEU A 43 -19.71 -2.11 1.18
CA LEU A 43 -19.01 -0.99 1.80
C LEU A 43 -18.53 -1.34 3.23
N TYR A 44 -19.46 -1.78 4.10
CA TYR A 44 -19.10 -2.10 5.48
C TYR A 44 -18.08 -3.24 5.58
N SER A 45 -18.27 -4.30 4.81
CA SER A 45 -17.32 -5.43 4.83
C SER A 45 -15.93 -5.03 4.32
N LYS A 46 -15.84 -4.15 3.33
CA LYS A 46 -14.58 -3.59 2.85
C LYS A 46 -13.92 -2.70 3.89
N ALA A 47 -14.67 -1.79 4.51
CA ALA A 47 -14.16 -0.92 5.55
C ALA A 47 -13.62 -1.72 6.76
N ILE A 48 -14.29 -2.80 7.16
CA ILE A 48 -13.82 -3.70 8.22
C ILE A 48 -12.53 -4.39 7.80
N ALA A 49 -12.44 -4.92 6.58
CA ALA A 49 -11.23 -5.57 6.08
C ALA A 49 -10.04 -4.60 6.04
N SER A 50 -10.23 -3.38 5.54
CA SER A 50 -9.19 -2.34 5.50
C SER A 50 -8.79 -1.88 6.91
N PHE A 51 -9.72 -1.82 7.85
CA PHE A 51 -9.43 -1.50 9.25
C PHE A 51 -8.61 -2.61 9.94
N LEU A 52 -8.95 -3.88 9.72
CA LEU A 52 -8.17 -5.02 10.23
C LEU A 52 -6.76 -5.06 9.63
N PHE A 53 -6.61 -4.65 8.37
CA PHE A 53 -5.30 -4.49 7.76
C PHE A 53 -4.46 -3.40 8.46
N LEU A 54 -5.09 -2.27 8.83
CA LEU A 54 -4.46 -1.23 9.64
C LEU A 54 -4.04 -1.76 11.02
N LEU A 55 -4.90 -2.53 11.70
CA LEU A 55 -4.57 -3.16 12.99
C LEU A 55 -3.41 -4.14 12.86
N THR A 56 -3.35 -4.92 11.77
CA THR A 56 -2.22 -5.82 11.49
C THR A 56 -0.91 -5.04 11.37
N ALA A 57 -0.91 -3.90 10.67
CA ALA A 57 0.26 -3.06 10.52
C ALA A 57 0.71 -2.45 11.88
N LEU A 58 -0.22 -2.00 12.70
CA LEU A 58 0.07 -1.49 14.05
C LEU A 58 0.63 -2.59 14.96
N SER A 59 0.07 -3.80 14.89
CA SER A 59 0.59 -4.96 15.64
C SER A 59 2.00 -5.35 15.18
N ALA A 60 2.27 -5.32 13.89
CA ALA A 60 3.62 -5.57 13.34
C ALA A 60 4.64 -4.52 13.82
N ALA A 61 4.21 -3.27 13.94
CA ALA A 61 5.03 -2.17 14.47
C ALA A 61 5.38 -2.37 15.95
N ALA A 62 4.43 -2.87 16.74
CA ALA A 62 4.66 -3.16 18.16
C ALA A 62 5.70 -4.28 18.39
N VAL A 63 5.77 -5.25 17.47
CA VAL A 63 6.78 -6.33 17.51
C VAL A 63 8.18 -5.85 17.10
N ASN A 64 8.27 -4.77 16.32
CA ASN A 64 9.54 -4.24 15.77
C ASN A 64 9.75 -2.77 16.17
N PRO A 65 10.09 -2.48 17.42
CA PRO A 65 10.32 -1.11 17.87
C PRO A 65 11.57 -0.49 17.23
N GLY A 66 11.65 0.84 17.19
CA GLY A 66 12.83 1.58 16.73
C GLY A 66 12.70 2.21 15.34
N HIS A 67 11.57 2.05 14.67
CA HIS A 67 11.32 2.65 13.35
C HIS A 67 10.08 3.57 13.33
N GLU A 68 9.92 4.38 14.37
CA GLU A 68 8.69 5.16 14.63
C GLU A 68 8.27 6.05 13.46
N VAL A 69 9.22 6.77 12.84
CA VAL A 69 8.91 7.65 11.70
C VAL A 69 8.45 6.84 10.49
N TYR A 70 9.10 5.73 10.19
CA TYR A 70 8.74 4.81 9.12
C TYR A 70 7.33 4.25 9.35
N VAL A 71 7.06 3.74 10.55
CA VAL A 71 5.76 3.21 10.95
C VAL A 71 4.69 4.28 10.87
N GLY A 72 4.96 5.49 11.36
CA GLY A 72 4.04 6.62 11.28
C GLY A 72 3.62 6.92 9.84
N LEU A 73 4.57 6.98 8.92
CA LEU A 73 4.29 7.21 7.49
C LEU A 73 3.45 6.08 6.88
N ILE A 74 3.73 4.82 7.20
CA ILE A 74 2.93 3.68 6.74
C ILE A 74 1.51 3.76 7.30
N VAL A 75 1.33 4.02 8.58
CA VAL A 75 0.02 4.14 9.22
C VAL A 75 -0.81 5.26 8.61
N PHE A 76 -0.22 6.46 8.40
CA PHE A 76 -0.91 7.54 7.69
C PHE A 76 -1.34 7.15 6.28
N GLY A 77 -0.47 6.46 5.53
CA GLY A 77 -0.80 5.93 4.21
C GLY A 77 -1.97 4.94 4.25
N LEU A 78 -2.01 4.04 5.25
CA LEU A 78 -3.09 3.06 5.44
C LEU A 78 -4.41 3.72 5.83
N VAL A 79 -4.40 4.74 6.69
CA VAL A 79 -5.60 5.52 7.04
C VAL A 79 -6.18 6.23 5.82
N LEU A 80 -5.33 6.82 4.99
CA LEU A 80 -5.75 7.42 3.72
C LEU A 80 -6.26 6.37 2.73
N GLY A 81 -5.66 5.17 2.69
CA GLY A 81 -6.15 4.03 1.93
C GLY A 81 -7.54 3.58 2.36
N LEU A 82 -7.77 3.43 3.67
CA LEU A 82 -9.09 3.13 4.26
C LEU A 82 -10.12 4.21 3.87
N SER A 83 -9.75 5.48 3.98
CA SER A 83 -10.62 6.59 3.56
C SER A 83 -10.94 6.52 2.08
N GLY A 84 -9.95 6.24 1.24
CA GLY A 84 -10.11 6.05 -0.20
C GLY A 84 -11.04 4.89 -0.54
N ASP A 85 -10.95 3.77 0.17
CA ASP A 85 -11.84 2.62 0.02
C ASP A 85 -13.30 3.00 0.30
N ILE A 86 -13.54 3.76 1.38
CA ILE A 86 -14.87 4.25 1.74
C ILE A 86 -15.41 5.18 0.66
N TRP A 87 -14.61 6.19 0.22
CA TRP A 87 -15.03 7.13 -0.82
C TRP A 87 -15.37 6.43 -2.14
N LEU A 88 -14.53 5.46 -2.56
CA LEU A 88 -14.79 4.72 -3.80
C LEU A 88 -16.05 3.86 -3.74
N ASP A 89 -16.45 3.38 -2.58
CA ASP A 89 -17.68 2.60 -2.45
C ASP A 89 -18.92 3.48 -2.28
N LEU A 90 -18.79 4.67 -1.69
CA LEU A 90 -19.89 5.65 -1.60
C LEU A 90 -20.42 6.09 -2.98
N LYS A 91 -19.59 6.06 -4.02
CA LYS A 91 -20.03 6.35 -5.40
C LYS A 91 -21.19 5.47 -5.90
N TRP A 92 -21.29 4.25 -5.38
CA TRP A 92 -22.37 3.31 -5.75
C TRP A 92 -23.65 3.53 -4.95
N ILE A 93 -23.58 4.28 -3.85
CA ILE A 93 -24.71 4.61 -2.99
C ILE A 93 -25.28 5.98 -3.36
N TYR A 94 -24.43 6.92 -3.68
CA TYR A 94 -24.78 8.30 -4.05
C TYR A 94 -24.47 8.56 -5.52
N GLU A 95 -25.27 7.98 -6.42
CA GLU A 95 -25.06 8.05 -7.87
C GLU A 95 -24.99 9.47 -8.41
N LYS A 96 -25.77 10.42 -7.83
CA LYS A 96 -25.76 11.84 -8.25
C LYS A 96 -24.40 12.52 -8.04
N ASP A 97 -23.65 12.11 -7.03
CA ASP A 97 -22.35 12.66 -6.68
C ASP A 97 -21.20 11.68 -6.96
N MET A 98 -21.43 10.65 -7.80
CA MET A 98 -20.48 9.59 -8.10
C MET A 98 -19.09 10.12 -8.47
N GLU A 99 -19.01 11.18 -9.28
CA GLU A 99 -17.73 11.76 -9.69
C GLU A 99 -16.96 12.40 -8.55
N LYS A 100 -17.66 13.05 -7.60
CA LYS A 100 -17.03 13.67 -6.42
C LYS A 100 -16.41 12.59 -5.54
N PHE A 101 -17.16 11.52 -5.26
CA PHE A 101 -16.68 10.40 -4.47
C PHE A 101 -15.53 9.65 -5.14
N LEU A 102 -15.61 9.46 -6.46
CA LEU A 102 -14.54 8.84 -7.24
C LEU A 102 -13.24 9.66 -7.16
N ASN A 103 -13.34 10.98 -7.35
CA ASN A 103 -12.19 11.88 -7.25
C ASN A 103 -11.61 11.91 -5.84
N ALA A 104 -12.45 12.00 -4.80
CA ALA A 104 -12.01 11.98 -3.41
C ALA A 104 -11.25 10.70 -3.07
N GLY A 105 -11.75 9.54 -3.52
CA GLY A 105 -11.08 8.26 -3.33
C GLY A 105 -9.72 8.20 -4.02
N PHE A 106 -9.63 8.63 -5.28
CA PHE A 106 -8.34 8.68 -5.98
C PHE A 106 -7.33 9.62 -5.32
N ILE A 107 -7.78 10.82 -4.88
CA ILE A 107 -6.91 11.77 -4.17
C ILE A 107 -6.40 11.17 -2.87
N ALA A 108 -7.27 10.54 -2.06
CA ALA A 108 -6.89 9.89 -0.82
C ALA A 108 -5.81 8.81 -1.06
N PHE A 109 -6.01 7.94 -2.06
CA PHE A 109 -5.01 6.95 -2.43
C PHE A 109 -3.70 7.55 -2.93
N MET A 110 -3.75 8.61 -3.76
CA MET A 110 -2.54 9.28 -4.25
C MET A 110 -1.72 9.85 -3.10
N ILE A 111 -2.37 10.54 -2.15
CA ILE A 111 -1.69 11.07 -0.96
C ILE A 111 -1.13 9.92 -0.11
N GLY A 112 -1.90 8.84 0.08
CA GLY A 112 -1.43 7.63 0.76
C GLY A 112 -0.16 7.05 0.14
N HIS A 113 -0.07 7.01 -1.19
CA HIS A 113 1.14 6.55 -1.90
C HIS A 113 2.33 7.48 -1.68
N VAL A 114 2.13 8.80 -1.52
CA VAL A 114 3.21 9.72 -1.17
C VAL A 114 3.80 9.36 0.19
N PHE A 115 2.95 9.04 1.18
CA PHE A 115 3.41 8.58 2.49
C PHE A 115 4.18 7.26 2.42
N TYR A 116 3.70 6.28 1.65
CA TYR A 116 4.43 5.01 1.46
C TYR A 116 5.79 5.21 0.77
N ILE A 117 5.85 6.06 -0.25
CA ILE A 117 7.09 6.42 -0.91
C ILE A 117 8.06 7.10 0.08
N GLY A 118 7.54 8.03 0.89
CA GLY A 118 8.32 8.68 1.95
C GLY A 118 8.85 7.69 2.99
N ALA A 119 8.03 6.71 3.40
CA ALA A 119 8.44 5.65 4.31
C ALA A 119 9.60 4.81 3.73
N ILE A 120 9.51 4.42 2.46
CA ILE A 120 10.56 3.65 1.78
C ILE A 120 11.86 4.44 1.71
N TYR A 121 11.80 5.73 1.34
CA TYR A 121 12.99 6.59 1.32
C TYR A 121 13.62 6.75 2.70
N LYS A 122 12.78 6.85 3.74
CA LYS A 122 13.27 6.94 5.13
C LYS A 122 13.94 5.66 5.60
N PHE A 123 13.36 4.50 5.23
CA PHE A 123 13.87 3.18 5.61
C PHE A 123 15.20 2.86 4.91
N ALA A 124 15.29 3.13 3.61
CA ALA A 124 16.45 2.74 2.80
C ALA A 124 17.73 3.58 3.06
N GLY A 125 17.61 4.72 3.74
CA GLY A 125 18.77 5.55 4.11
C GLY A 125 19.45 6.18 2.89
N ASN A 126 20.65 5.69 2.52
CA ASN A 126 21.45 6.26 1.44
C ASN A 126 20.99 5.78 0.05
N TRP A 127 20.47 6.69 -0.75
CA TRP A 127 20.06 6.45 -2.13
C TRP A 127 21.10 7.00 -3.10
N SER A 128 21.50 6.18 -4.08
CA SER A 128 22.23 6.71 -5.23
C SER A 128 21.25 7.44 -6.15
N VAL A 129 21.74 8.42 -6.92
CA VAL A 129 20.91 9.15 -7.90
C VAL A 129 20.25 8.19 -8.87
N LEU A 130 20.93 7.13 -9.27
CA LEU A 130 20.42 6.13 -10.19
C LEU A 130 19.22 5.35 -9.59
N THR A 131 19.34 4.91 -8.33
CA THR A 131 18.26 4.17 -7.65
C THR A 131 17.05 5.03 -7.34
N ALA A 132 17.20 6.36 -7.26
CA ALA A 132 16.10 7.28 -7.08
C ALA A 132 15.42 7.66 -8.40
N VAL A 133 16.18 7.90 -9.47
CA VAL A 133 15.67 8.43 -10.76
C VAL A 133 15.11 7.33 -11.65
N LEU A 134 15.76 6.16 -11.71
CA LEU A 134 15.33 5.06 -12.57
C LEU A 134 13.89 4.60 -12.32
N PRO A 135 13.42 4.41 -11.07
CA PRO A 135 12.02 4.10 -10.79
C PRO A 135 11.04 5.17 -11.28
N ILE A 136 11.42 6.44 -11.26
CA ILE A 136 10.58 7.54 -11.74
C ILE A 136 10.39 7.40 -13.25
N ILE A 137 11.48 7.24 -14.02
CA ILE A 137 11.43 7.13 -15.47
C ILE A 137 10.59 5.92 -15.89
N ILE A 138 10.86 4.75 -15.32
CA ILE A 138 10.10 3.54 -15.60
C ILE A 138 8.61 3.73 -15.28
N SER A 139 8.29 4.36 -14.15
CA SER A 139 6.90 4.58 -13.73
C SER A 139 6.15 5.52 -14.68
N VAL A 140 6.80 6.57 -15.20
CA VAL A 140 6.22 7.47 -16.21
C VAL A 140 5.92 6.72 -17.50
N VAL A 141 6.89 5.95 -18.01
CA VAL A 141 6.71 5.18 -19.25
C VAL A 141 5.58 4.17 -19.12
N VAL A 142 5.54 3.43 -18.01
CA VAL A 142 4.48 2.44 -17.75
C VAL A 142 3.12 3.10 -17.54
N ALA A 143 3.05 4.24 -16.86
CA ALA A 143 1.78 4.96 -16.66
C ALA A 143 1.19 5.43 -18.00
N ILE A 144 2.01 6.03 -18.87
CA ILE A 144 1.59 6.45 -20.21
C ILE A 144 1.18 5.24 -21.04
N GLY A 145 1.99 4.19 -21.04
CA GLY A 145 1.72 2.94 -21.78
C GLY A 145 0.41 2.30 -21.32
N ASN A 146 0.16 2.22 -20.02
CA ASN A 146 -1.06 1.66 -19.46
C ASN A 146 -2.32 2.42 -19.90
N VAL A 147 -2.29 3.76 -19.86
CA VAL A 147 -3.42 4.57 -20.33
C VAL A 147 -3.69 4.33 -21.82
N ILE A 148 -2.64 4.35 -22.67
CA ILE A 148 -2.77 4.12 -24.12
C ILE A 148 -3.28 2.71 -24.42
N VAL A 149 -2.74 1.69 -23.75
CA VAL A 149 -3.14 0.29 -23.93
C VAL A 149 -4.59 0.10 -23.50
N SER A 150 -4.99 0.64 -22.34
CA SER A 150 -6.36 0.55 -21.83
C SER A 150 -7.36 1.21 -22.77
N GLU A 151 -7.03 2.37 -23.35
CA GLU A 151 -7.93 3.05 -24.31
C GLU A 151 -8.00 2.30 -25.65
N LYS A 152 -6.88 1.83 -26.18
CA LYS A 152 -6.81 1.21 -27.52
C LYS A 152 -7.23 -0.26 -27.53
N LEU A 153 -6.73 -1.08 -26.60
CA LEU A 153 -6.97 -2.53 -26.56
C LEU A 153 -8.27 -2.86 -25.81
N LEU A 154 -8.48 -2.27 -24.63
CA LEU A 154 -9.65 -2.54 -23.81
C LEU A 154 -10.83 -1.62 -24.15
N LYS A 155 -10.65 -0.66 -25.08
CA LYS A 155 -11.66 0.33 -25.50
C LYS A 155 -12.31 1.08 -24.34
N LEU A 156 -11.55 1.26 -23.24
CA LEU A 156 -12.03 1.99 -22.08
C LEU A 156 -12.04 3.49 -22.38
N LYS A 157 -13.18 4.14 -22.13
CA LYS A 157 -13.33 5.59 -22.29
C LYS A 157 -13.17 6.27 -20.95
N PHE A 158 -11.96 6.72 -20.62
CA PHE A 158 -11.70 7.42 -19.36
C PHE A 158 -12.26 8.84 -19.31
N GLY A 159 -12.48 9.48 -20.48
CA GLY A 159 -12.97 10.86 -20.55
C GLY A 159 -12.14 11.81 -19.67
N LYS A 160 -12.80 12.56 -18.79
CA LYS A 160 -12.18 13.49 -17.85
C LYS A 160 -11.34 12.82 -16.74
N PHE A 161 -11.51 11.52 -16.51
CA PHE A 161 -10.70 10.77 -15.53
C PHE A 161 -9.35 10.29 -16.07
N ARG A 162 -9.05 10.51 -17.35
CA ARG A 162 -7.81 10.06 -18.00
C ARG A 162 -6.55 10.49 -17.24
N THR A 163 -6.49 11.77 -16.85
CA THR A 163 -5.36 12.32 -16.12
C THR A 163 -5.23 11.68 -14.73
N ILE A 164 -6.34 11.53 -14.01
CA ILE A 164 -6.36 10.94 -12.66
C ILE A 164 -5.88 9.49 -12.71
N VAL A 165 -6.37 8.70 -13.67
CA VAL A 165 -5.94 7.30 -13.89
C VAL A 165 -4.45 7.24 -14.21
N GLY A 166 -3.94 8.13 -15.06
CA GLY A 166 -2.51 8.19 -15.40
C GLY A 166 -1.64 8.51 -14.18
N VAL A 167 -2.00 9.53 -13.41
CA VAL A 167 -1.28 9.93 -12.20
C VAL A 167 -1.33 8.83 -11.15
N TYR A 168 -2.49 8.22 -10.92
CA TYR A 168 -2.62 7.09 -9.98
C TYR A 168 -1.75 5.90 -10.39
N THR A 169 -1.76 5.53 -11.66
CA THR A 169 -0.92 4.46 -12.20
C THR A 169 0.57 4.78 -12.00
N PHE A 170 0.98 6.04 -12.21
CA PHE A 170 2.35 6.47 -11.94
C PHE A 170 2.77 6.22 -10.50
N PHE A 171 1.95 6.62 -9.50
CA PHE A 171 2.26 6.40 -8.08
C PHE A 171 2.34 4.92 -7.73
N LEU A 172 1.43 4.08 -8.24
CA LEU A 172 1.45 2.63 -8.05
C LEU A 172 2.76 2.00 -8.56
N PHE A 173 3.15 2.34 -9.80
CA PHE A 173 4.36 1.77 -10.39
C PHE A 173 5.63 2.33 -9.75
N LYS A 174 5.63 3.59 -9.33
CA LYS A 174 6.74 4.17 -8.58
C LYS A 174 6.95 3.43 -7.26
N LEU A 175 5.89 3.20 -6.50
CA LEU A 175 5.94 2.44 -5.25
C LEU A 175 6.46 1.03 -5.48
N ARG A 176 5.90 0.30 -6.47
CA ARG A 176 6.35 -1.05 -6.82
C ARG A 176 7.84 -1.11 -7.17
N ASN A 177 8.31 -0.20 -8.01
CA ASN A 177 9.70 -0.17 -8.44
C ASN A 177 10.65 0.17 -7.28
N LEU A 178 10.25 1.04 -6.35
CA LEU A 178 11.02 1.32 -5.15
C LEU A 178 11.12 0.10 -4.24
N CYS A 179 10.01 -0.62 -3.98
CA CYS A 179 10.01 -1.85 -3.21
C CYS A 179 10.92 -2.93 -3.84
N PHE A 180 10.86 -3.06 -5.18
CA PHE A 180 11.69 -4.01 -5.91
C PHE A 180 13.19 -3.68 -5.80
N ASN A 181 13.56 -2.40 -5.91
CA ASN A 181 14.94 -1.96 -5.75
C ASN A 181 15.48 -2.21 -4.34
N LEU A 182 14.65 -1.99 -3.31
CA LEU A 182 15.00 -2.35 -1.94
C LEU A 182 15.28 -3.85 -1.79
N CYS A 183 14.38 -4.70 -2.29
CA CYS A 183 14.57 -6.15 -2.26
C CYS A 183 15.87 -6.62 -2.92
N ILE A 184 16.25 -6.00 -4.05
CA ILE A 184 17.50 -6.32 -4.74
C ILE A 184 18.69 -5.84 -3.91
N HIS A 185 18.63 -4.63 -3.39
CA HIS A 185 19.72 -4.04 -2.61
C HIS A 185 20.03 -4.86 -1.35
N ASP A 186 19.00 -5.25 -0.60
CA ASP A 186 19.14 -6.08 0.59
C ASP A 186 19.71 -7.47 0.26
N ARG A 187 19.27 -8.10 -0.84
CA ARG A 187 19.83 -9.39 -1.29
C ARG A 187 21.30 -9.26 -1.70
N CYS A 188 21.69 -8.18 -2.35
CA CYS A 188 23.08 -7.94 -2.70
C CYS A 188 23.97 -7.78 -1.45
N HIS A 189 23.49 -7.06 -0.43
CA HIS A 189 24.22 -6.92 0.84
C HIS A 189 24.36 -8.23 1.61
N VAL A 190 23.30 -9.03 1.69
CA VAL A 190 23.34 -10.36 2.33
C VAL A 190 24.32 -11.29 1.63
N ASN A 191 24.29 -11.35 0.27
CA ASN A 191 25.20 -12.19 -0.49
C ASN A 191 26.67 -11.73 -0.36
N HIS A 192 26.92 -10.43 -0.31
CA HIS A 192 28.28 -9.91 -0.11
C HIS A 192 28.82 -10.26 1.28
N ASN A 193 27.98 -10.16 2.33
CA ASN A 193 28.36 -10.53 3.68
C ASN A 193 28.61 -12.04 3.82
N ILE A 194 27.82 -12.90 3.16
CA ILE A 194 28.04 -14.35 3.14
C ILE A 194 29.34 -14.69 2.39
N SER A 195 29.60 -14.05 1.26
CA SER A 195 30.82 -14.27 0.47
C SER A 195 32.08 -13.85 1.24
N SER A 196 32.03 -12.73 1.99
CA SER A 196 33.14 -12.30 2.82
C SER A 196 33.37 -13.18 4.05
N ALA A 197 32.32 -13.86 4.56
CA ALA A 197 32.44 -14.80 5.68
C ALA A 197 32.97 -16.18 5.28
N ILE A 198 32.92 -16.55 3.99
CA ILE A 198 33.42 -17.82 3.46
C ILE A 198 34.93 -17.73 3.10
N HIS A 199 35.46 -16.51 2.94
CA HIS A 199 36.88 -16.28 2.62
C HIS A 199 37.78 -16.04 3.83
N ILE A 200 37.31 -16.29 5.06
CA ILE A 200 38.06 -16.35 6.30
C ILE A 200 38.20 -17.80 6.73
#